data_4c033468a21a22ef8459a32c3dc2242d
#
_entry.id   4c033468a21a22ef8459a32c3dc2242d
#
_cell.length_a   1.000
_cell.length_b   1.000
_cell.length_c   1.000
_cell.angle_alpha   90.00
_cell.angle_beta   90.00
_cell.angle_gamma   90.00
#
_symmetry.space_group_name_H-M   'P 1'
#
loop_
_entity.id
_entity.type
_entity.pdbx_description
1 polymer ?
#
loop_
_entity_poly.entity_id
_entity_poly.type
_entity_poly.pdbx_seq_one_letter_code
_entity_poly.pdbx_strand_id
1 'polypeptide(L)'
;MHGKPNIKLEDHVDRKFIRFMGPGSAYNYISMSEAVKDSGLEEKDVSNISTGMIMGSGGPSIENVILAADKTREKSPKRMGPFVVPRTMSSTASATLAVPFKIKGVNYTISSACATSGHCIGNAMELILSLIHI
;
A
#
# COMPACT_ATOMS: atom_id res chain seq x y z
N MET A 1 -20.87 -5.81 14.01
CA MET A 1 -21.39 -4.95 12.90
C MET A 1 -20.19 -4.26 12.28
N HIS A 2 -20.04 -4.28 10.95
CA HIS A 2 -18.94 -3.62 10.23
C HIS A 2 -19.49 -2.99 8.96
N GLY A 3 -18.88 -1.89 8.52
CA GLY A 3 -19.14 -1.28 7.22
C GLY A 3 -18.28 -1.96 6.16
N LYS A 4 -18.88 -2.38 5.06
CA LYS A 4 -18.16 -2.88 3.88
C LYS A 4 -18.39 -1.90 2.74
N PRO A 5 -17.35 -1.31 2.15
CA PRO A 5 -17.51 -0.47 0.97
C PRO A 5 -18.11 -1.28 -0.19
N ASN A 6 -19.07 -0.69 -0.89
CA ASN A 6 -19.67 -1.31 -2.08
C ASN A 6 -18.80 -1.02 -3.32
N ILE A 7 -17.57 -1.47 -3.28
CA ILE A 7 -16.56 -1.27 -4.33
C ILE A 7 -16.00 -2.62 -4.74
N LYS A 8 -15.97 -2.89 -6.03
CA LYS A 8 -15.25 -4.02 -6.60
C LYS A 8 -13.83 -3.56 -6.93
N LEU A 9 -12.85 -4.05 -6.19
CA LEU A 9 -11.45 -3.62 -6.30
C LEU A 9 -10.88 -3.84 -7.70
N GLU A 10 -11.31 -4.91 -8.38
CA GLU A 10 -10.89 -5.28 -9.73
C GLU A 10 -11.32 -4.28 -10.80
N ASP A 11 -12.35 -3.47 -10.53
CA ASP A 11 -12.83 -2.44 -11.45
C ASP A 11 -11.94 -1.17 -11.39
N HIS A 12 -11.16 -1.00 -10.32
CA HIS A 12 -10.36 0.20 -10.06
C HIS A 12 -8.85 -0.04 -10.12
N VAL A 13 -8.40 -1.28 -9.95
CA VAL A 13 -6.98 -1.63 -9.91
C VAL A 13 -6.64 -2.60 -11.03
N ASP A 14 -5.68 -2.23 -11.87
CA ASP A 14 -5.20 -3.10 -12.96
C ASP A 14 -4.78 -4.48 -12.42
N ARG A 15 -5.19 -5.54 -13.13
CA ARG A 15 -4.91 -6.94 -12.79
C ARG A 15 -3.42 -7.21 -12.56
N LYS A 16 -2.54 -6.49 -13.24
CA LYS A 16 -1.08 -6.64 -13.06
C LYS A 16 -0.59 -6.18 -11.69
N PHE A 17 -1.31 -5.27 -11.01
CA PHE A 17 -0.96 -4.76 -9.69
C PHE A 17 -1.75 -5.45 -8.57
N ILE A 18 -3.06 -5.66 -8.75
CA ILE A 18 -3.94 -6.19 -7.70
C ILE A 18 -3.50 -7.58 -7.21
N ARG A 19 -2.86 -8.37 -8.06
CA ARG A 19 -2.35 -9.70 -7.69
C ARG A 19 -1.30 -9.68 -6.57
N PHE A 20 -0.67 -8.54 -6.33
CA PHE A 20 0.30 -8.35 -5.24
C PHE A 20 -0.32 -7.71 -3.99
N MET A 21 -1.57 -7.26 -4.08
CA MET A 21 -2.23 -6.48 -3.04
C MET A 21 -3.17 -7.35 -2.21
N GLY A 22 -3.20 -7.10 -0.90
CA GLY A 22 -4.35 -7.44 -0.09
C GLY A 22 -5.43 -6.35 -0.20
N PRO A 23 -6.66 -6.58 0.32
CA PRO A 23 -7.74 -5.59 0.21
C PRO A 23 -7.37 -4.21 0.70
N GLY A 24 -6.67 -4.09 1.83
CA GLY A 24 -6.24 -2.81 2.39
C GLY A 24 -5.34 -2.02 1.44
N SER A 25 -4.37 -2.69 0.79
CA SER A 25 -3.49 -2.03 -0.19
C SER A 25 -4.24 -1.61 -1.45
N ALA A 26 -5.24 -2.38 -1.87
CA ALA A 26 -6.09 -2.01 -3.00
C ALA A 26 -6.97 -0.79 -2.69
N TYR A 27 -7.52 -0.69 -1.48
CA TYR A 27 -8.22 0.53 -1.04
C TYR A 27 -7.27 1.74 -0.97
N ASN A 28 -6.05 1.57 -0.49
CA ASN A 28 -5.04 2.63 -0.50
C ASN A 28 -4.70 3.09 -1.92
N TYR A 29 -4.63 2.16 -2.89
CA TYR A 29 -4.44 2.51 -4.30
C TYR A 29 -5.57 3.40 -4.83
N ILE A 30 -6.83 3.05 -4.55
CA ILE A 30 -8.00 3.83 -4.98
C ILE A 30 -7.95 5.23 -4.36
N SER A 31 -7.76 5.30 -3.03
CA SER A 31 -7.69 6.58 -2.31
C SER A 31 -6.54 7.46 -2.81
N MET A 32 -5.37 6.89 -3.07
CA MET A 32 -4.23 7.63 -3.61
C MET A 32 -4.50 8.12 -5.04
N SER A 33 -5.14 7.30 -5.87
CA SER A 33 -5.53 7.69 -7.24
C SER A 33 -6.48 8.87 -7.23
N GLU A 34 -7.47 8.86 -6.33
CA GLU A 34 -8.41 9.96 -6.16
C GLU A 34 -7.72 11.22 -5.62
N ALA A 35 -6.85 11.08 -4.63
CA ALA A 35 -6.10 12.19 -4.05
C ALA A 35 -5.18 12.86 -5.07
N VAL A 36 -4.46 12.10 -5.89
CA VAL A 36 -3.61 12.63 -6.96
C VAL A 36 -4.46 13.36 -8.00
N LYS A 37 -5.61 12.81 -8.39
CA LYS A 37 -6.53 13.46 -9.32
C LYS A 37 -7.10 14.76 -8.76
N ASP A 38 -7.50 14.77 -7.50
CA ASP A 38 -8.08 15.93 -6.82
C ASP A 38 -7.06 17.04 -6.60
N SER A 39 -5.79 16.69 -6.35
CA SER A 39 -4.71 17.67 -6.17
C SER A 39 -4.33 18.46 -7.43
N GLY A 40 -4.72 17.98 -8.61
CA GLY A 40 -4.32 18.57 -9.89
C GLY A 40 -2.83 18.36 -10.26
N LEU A 41 -2.09 17.51 -9.50
CA LEU A 41 -0.71 17.19 -9.83
C LEU A 41 -0.63 16.40 -11.14
N GLU A 42 0.36 16.74 -11.96
CA GLU A 42 0.67 16.00 -13.19
C GLU A 42 1.56 14.78 -12.88
N GLU A 43 1.63 13.84 -13.82
CA GLU A 43 2.48 12.63 -13.66
C GLU A 43 3.95 12.99 -13.37
N LYS A 44 4.48 14.07 -13.97
CA LYS A 44 5.85 14.54 -13.73
C LYS A 44 6.09 14.99 -12.28
N ASP A 45 5.06 15.51 -11.61
CA ASP A 45 5.15 15.99 -10.23
C ASP A 45 5.09 14.81 -9.26
N VAL A 46 4.27 13.81 -9.56
CA VAL A 46 4.17 12.56 -8.78
C VAL A 46 5.39 11.69 -8.99
N SER A 47 5.83 11.51 -10.25
CA SER A 47 7.00 10.70 -10.62
C SER A 47 8.28 11.54 -10.61
N ASN A 48 8.65 12.06 -9.45
CA ASN A 48 9.78 12.96 -9.24
C ASN A 48 10.66 12.47 -8.08
N ILE A 49 11.95 12.77 -8.12
CA ILE A 49 12.88 12.39 -7.05
C ILE A 49 12.57 13.11 -5.72
N SER A 50 11.97 14.30 -5.78
CA SER A 50 11.53 15.06 -4.61
C SER A 50 10.15 14.65 -4.10
N THR A 51 9.44 13.73 -4.79
CA THR A 51 8.14 13.22 -4.36
C THR A 51 8.29 11.87 -3.71
N GLY A 52 8.08 11.84 -2.39
CA GLY A 52 8.11 10.63 -1.58
C GLY A 52 6.72 10.10 -1.25
N MET A 53 6.69 8.89 -0.70
CA MET A 53 5.48 8.24 -0.21
C MET A 53 5.73 7.54 1.12
N ILE A 54 5.01 7.97 2.15
CA ILE A 54 5.02 7.31 3.45
C ILE A 54 3.63 6.73 3.67
N MET A 55 3.57 5.41 3.66
CA MET A 55 2.33 4.66 3.85
C MET A 55 2.34 3.95 5.20
N GLY A 56 1.20 3.49 5.64
CA GLY A 56 1.16 2.75 6.87
C GLY A 56 0.03 1.73 6.93
N SER A 57 0.25 0.70 7.71
CA SER A 57 -0.76 -0.29 8.04
C SER A 57 -0.59 -0.72 9.49
N GLY A 58 -1.69 -0.82 10.22
CA GLY A 58 -1.69 -1.32 11.61
C GLY A 58 -1.24 -2.79 11.74
N GLY A 59 -1.15 -3.51 10.61
CA GLY A 59 -0.71 -4.90 10.55
C GLY A 59 -0.84 -5.49 9.16
N PRO A 60 -0.52 -6.78 9.01
CA PRO A 60 -0.63 -7.50 7.75
C PRO A 60 -2.09 -7.75 7.34
N SER A 61 -2.31 -8.18 6.10
CA SER A 61 -3.61 -8.69 5.66
C SER A 61 -3.92 -10.03 6.30
N ILE A 62 -4.72 -10.03 7.35
CA ILE A 62 -5.09 -11.24 8.12
C ILE A 62 -5.75 -12.28 7.21
N GLU A 63 -6.64 -11.85 6.31
CA GLU A 63 -7.28 -12.74 5.33
C GLU A 63 -6.25 -13.52 4.52
N ASN A 64 -5.25 -12.84 3.97
CA ASN A 64 -4.19 -13.50 3.18
C ASN A 64 -3.27 -14.37 4.03
N VAL A 65 -3.04 -14.01 5.30
CA VAL A 65 -2.28 -14.84 6.26
C VAL A 65 -3.03 -16.15 6.52
N ILE A 66 -4.33 -16.08 6.79
CA ILE A 66 -5.18 -17.26 7.01
C ILE A 66 -5.19 -18.15 5.77
N LEU A 67 -5.45 -17.59 4.59
CA LEU A 67 -5.42 -18.33 3.33
C LEU A 67 -4.08 -19.03 3.07
N ALA A 68 -2.98 -18.40 3.41
CA ALA A 68 -1.64 -18.98 3.29
C ALA A 68 -1.45 -20.15 4.26
N ALA A 69 -1.87 -19.98 5.51
CA ALA A 69 -1.79 -21.01 6.54
C ALA A 69 -2.63 -22.25 6.16
N ASP A 70 -3.86 -22.04 5.71
CA ASP A 70 -4.76 -23.13 5.31
C ASP A 70 -4.21 -23.90 4.11
N LYS A 71 -3.75 -23.19 3.06
CA LYS A 71 -3.09 -23.85 1.91
C LYS A 71 -1.85 -24.66 2.31
N THR A 72 -1.09 -24.16 3.29
CA THR A 72 0.08 -24.86 3.79
C THR A 72 -0.32 -26.15 4.52
N ARG A 73 -1.35 -26.09 5.35
CA ARG A 73 -1.85 -27.25 6.10
C ARG A 73 -2.49 -28.31 5.19
N GLU A 74 -3.34 -27.87 4.25
CA GLU A 74 -4.09 -28.75 3.35
C GLU A 74 -3.20 -29.40 2.28
N LYS A 75 -2.19 -28.70 1.81
CA LYS A 75 -1.36 -29.13 0.66
C LYS A 75 0.13 -29.12 0.96
N SER A 76 0.75 -27.95 0.91
CA SER A 76 2.17 -27.72 1.25
C SER A 76 2.53 -26.24 1.10
N PRO A 77 3.65 -25.77 1.69
CA PRO A 77 4.14 -24.41 1.50
C PRO A 77 4.37 -24.03 0.03
N LYS A 78 4.79 -24.99 -0.81
CA LYS A 78 5.02 -24.78 -2.25
C LYS A 78 3.73 -24.40 -3.02
N ARG A 79 2.56 -24.71 -2.48
CA ARG A 79 1.26 -24.43 -3.10
C ARG A 79 0.68 -23.05 -2.75
N MET A 80 1.33 -22.29 -1.87
CA MET A 80 0.89 -20.93 -1.54
C MET A 80 0.95 -19.97 -2.73
N GLY A 81 1.90 -20.20 -3.63
CA GLY A 81 2.11 -19.36 -4.82
C GLY A 81 3.02 -18.14 -4.55
N PRO A 82 3.47 -17.45 -5.60
CA PRO A 82 4.50 -16.42 -5.52
C PRO A 82 4.02 -15.09 -4.92
N PHE A 83 2.71 -14.87 -4.82
CA PHE A 83 2.14 -13.58 -4.40
C PHE A 83 1.76 -13.52 -2.92
N VAL A 84 1.94 -14.59 -2.16
CA VAL A 84 1.53 -14.64 -0.76
C VAL A 84 2.34 -13.69 0.09
N VAL A 85 3.67 -13.68 -0.05
CA VAL A 85 4.55 -12.81 0.73
C VAL A 85 4.18 -11.33 0.54
N PRO A 86 4.15 -10.79 -0.69
CA PRO A 86 3.74 -9.39 -0.89
C PRO A 86 2.34 -9.08 -0.34
N ARG A 87 1.40 -10.01 -0.37
CA ARG A 87 0.04 -9.78 0.14
C ARG A 87 -0.05 -9.76 1.66
N THR A 88 0.89 -10.38 2.35
CA THR A 88 0.86 -10.56 3.82
C THR A 88 1.76 -9.60 4.58
N MET A 89 2.63 -8.84 3.90
CA MET A 89 3.49 -7.87 4.56
C MET A 89 2.71 -6.64 5.04
N SER A 90 3.06 -6.07 6.20
CA SER A 90 2.55 -4.76 6.62
C SER A 90 3.02 -3.62 5.71
N SER A 91 4.15 -3.80 5.01
CA SER A 91 4.69 -2.85 4.02
C SER A 91 4.11 -2.98 2.62
N THR A 92 3.12 -3.81 2.41
CA THR A 92 2.52 -4.08 1.09
C THR A 92 2.07 -2.80 0.39
N ALA A 93 1.49 -1.85 1.11
CA ALA A 93 0.98 -0.62 0.51
C ALA A 93 2.12 0.20 -0.13
N SER A 94 3.18 0.53 0.61
CA SER A 94 4.30 1.29 0.04
C SER A 94 4.99 0.54 -1.11
N ALA A 95 5.18 -0.76 -0.96
CA ALA A 95 5.82 -1.59 -1.99
C ALA A 95 5.00 -1.66 -3.28
N THR A 96 3.68 -1.85 -3.18
CA THR A 96 2.83 -2.07 -4.36
C THR A 96 2.33 -0.78 -5.01
N LEU A 97 2.20 0.32 -4.27
CA LEU A 97 1.78 1.61 -4.82
C LEU A 97 2.94 2.37 -5.47
N ALA A 98 4.17 2.20 -5.02
CA ALA A 98 5.33 2.86 -5.61
C ALA A 98 5.47 2.59 -7.12
N VAL A 99 5.09 1.41 -7.58
CA VAL A 99 5.23 1.00 -8.99
C VAL A 99 4.23 1.72 -9.91
N PRO A 100 2.90 1.64 -9.69
CA PRO A 100 1.92 2.28 -10.56
C PRO A 100 2.01 3.81 -10.55
N PHE A 101 2.36 4.41 -9.41
CA PHE A 101 2.52 5.86 -9.28
C PHE A 101 3.94 6.33 -9.60
N LYS A 102 4.85 5.41 -9.94
CA LYS A 102 6.25 5.70 -10.32
C LYS A 102 6.97 6.58 -9.30
N ILE A 103 6.75 6.33 -8.01
CA ILE A 103 7.39 7.08 -6.93
C ILE A 103 8.90 6.89 -6.98
N LYS A 104 9.66 7.99 -6.99
CA LYS A 104 11.12 7.99 -7.11
C LYS A 104 11.85 8.53 -5.88
N GLY A 105 11.15 9.28 -5.03
CA GLY A 105 11.69 9.78 -3.79
C GLY A 105 11.60 8.77 -2.65
N VAL A 106 11.68 9.27 -1.43
CA VAL A 106 11.60 8.45 -0.21
C VAL A 106 10.34 7.61 -0.20
N ASN A 107 10.48 6.29 0.05
CA ASN A 107 9.35 5.37 0.10
C ASN A 107 9.55 4.32 1.19
N TYR A 108 8.73 4.36 2.22
CA TYR A 108 8.73 3.37 3.30
C TYR A 108 7.38 3.26 4.00
N THR A 109 7.26 2.25 4.86
CA THR A 109 6.05 1.96 5.64
C THR A 109 6.32 2.10 7.13
N ILE A 110 5.36 2.67 7.85
CA ILE A 110 5.29 2.68 9.30
C ILE A 110 4.18 1.71 9.73
N SER A 111 4.40 1.00 10.83
CA SER A 111 3.38 0.18 11.48
C SER A 111 3.36 0.49 12.97
N SER A 112 2.26 1.05 13.45
CA SER A 112 2.06 1.47 14.84
C SER A 112 0.59 1.37 15.23
N ALA A 113 -0.02 0.23 14.93
CA ALA A 113 -1.43 -0.04 15.23
C ALA A 113 -2.35 1.15 14.86
N CYS A 114 -3.21 1.61 15.78
CA CYS A 114 -4.15 2.71 15.54
C CYS A 114 -3.48 4.08 15.32
N ALA A 115 -2.22 4.25 15.73
CA ALA A 115 -1.47 5.50 15.58
C ALA A 115 -0.74 5.61 14.22
N THR A 116 -0.80 4.57 13.39
CA THR A 116 -0.01 4.47 12.15
C THR A 116 -0.18 5.67 11.22
N SER A 117 -1.40 6.09 10.94
CA SER A 117 -1.67 7.22 10.03
C SER A 117 -1.13 8.53 10.57
N GLY A 118 -1.26 8.77 11.88
CA GLY A 118 -0.67 9.95 12.55
C GLY A 118 0.85 9.97 12.42
N HIS A 119 1.52 8.82 12.61
CA HIS A 119 2.96 8.70 12.43
C HIS A 119 3.39 8.91 10.98
N CYS A 120 2.63 8.43 9.99
CA CYS A 120 2.92 8.69 8.58
C CYS A 120 2.89 10.19 8.27
N ILE A 121 1.85 10.89 8.74
CA ILE A 121 1.71 12.34 8.55
C ILE A 121 2.85 13.10 9.25
N GLY A 122 3.15 12.77 10.51
CA GLY A 122 4.22 13.39 11.28
C GLY A 122 5.58 13.21 10.62
N ASN A 123 5.92 12.00 10.21
CA ASN A 123 7.18 11.73 9.51
C ASN A 123 7.27 12.45 8.15
N ALA A 124 6.17 12.52 7.40
CA ALA A 124 6.15 13.28 6.15
C ALA A 124 6.39 14.77 6.41
N MET A 125 5.77 15.34 7.43
CA MET A 125 5.98 16.73 7.85
C MET A 125 7.44 16.98 8.26
N GLU A 126 8.04 16.12 9.09
CA GLU A 126 9.43 16.24 9.51
C GLU A 126 10.40 16.18 8.32
N LEU A 127 10.16 15.27 7.36
CA LEU A 127 10.97 15.20 6.14
C LEU A 127 10.88 16.50 5.33
N ILE A 128 9.68 17.06 5.17
CA ILE A 128 9.50 18.34 4.46
C ILE A 128 10.23 19.47 5.20
N LEU A 129 10.07 19.57 6.51
CA LEU A 129 10.69 20.60 7.32
C LEU A 129 12.22 20.45 7.40
N SER A 130 12.76 19.25 7.29
CA SER A 130 14.19 18.99 7.31
C SER A 130 14.93 19.50 6.07
N LEU A 131 14.21 19.75 4.97
CA LEU A 131 14.74 20.19 3.67
C LEU A 131 15.79 19.24 3.05
N ILE A 132 15.94 18.01 3.55
CA ILE A 132 16.94 17.04 3.06
C ILE A 132 16.67 16.60 1.62
N HIS A 133 15.41 16.72 1.16
CA HIS A 133 14.97 16.30 -0.17
C HIS A 133 15.01 17.40 -1.24
N ILE A 134 15.49 18.59 -0.89
CA ILE A 134 15.62 19.75 -1.79
C ILE A 134 17.02 19.82 -2.37
#